data_fb3ef4043f7358b4e056ca52bfb76f8a
#
_entry.id   fb3ef4043f7358b4e056ca52bfb76f8a
#
_cell.length_a   1.000
_cell.length_b   1.000
_cell.length_c   1.000
_cell.angle_alpha   90.00
_cell.angle_beta   90.00
_cell.angle_gamma   90.00
#
_symmetry.space_group_name_H-M   'P 1'
#
loop_
_entity.id
_entity.type
_entity.pdbx_description
1 polymer ?
#
loop_
_entity_poly.entity_id
_entity_poly.type
_entity_poly.pdbx_seq_one_letter_code
_entity_poly.pdbx_strand_id
1 'polypeptide(L)'
;TNGMLFAGRRTESLQALPRDRIVVQISLDSATPELHDMHRGPGTWARTREGIQRARAQGFRVRLAATVSTDAEAEAFRRFLDQEKIAAEDRVVRRIALRGSASDGIAVSRTDLLPEVTITADGVYWHPVGAEDADLLVTRDIFPLSESFAAVRRAFDREGEHAHRLARIFNCA
;
A
#
# COMPACT_ATOMS: atom_id res chain seq x y z
N THR A 1 -1.86 -7.78 2.70
CA THR A 1 -1.28 -8.92 3.43
C THR A 1 0.18 -9.14 3.06
N ASN A 2 0.94 -9.89 3.88
CA ASN A 2 2.28 -10.38 3.51
C ASN A 2 2.27 -11.75 2.80
N GLY A 3 1.10 -12.37 2.65
CA GLY A 3 0.91 -13.63 1.94
C GLY A 3 1.47 -14.90 2.62
N MET A 4 2.31 -14.77 3.65
CA MET A 4 3.02 -15.91 4.26
C MET A 4 2.13 -17.03 4.81
N LEU A 5 0.91 -16.69 5.22
CA LEU A 5 -0.03 -17.67 5.77
C LEU A 5 -0.78 -18.47 4.69
N PHE A 6 -0.72 -18.06 3.42
CA PHE A 6 -1.37 -18.79 2.33
C PHE A 6 -0.71 -20.15 2.03
N ALA A 7 0.54 -20.31 2.43
CA ALA A 7 1.28 -21.56 2.34
C ALA A 7 0.92 -22.59 3.43
N GLY A 8 0.00 -22.28 4.35
CA GLY A 8 -0.31 -23.15 5.47
C GLY A 8 -1.77 -23.07 5.90
N ARG A 9 -2.01 -22.81 7.18
CA ARG A 9 -3.33 -22.85 7.85
C ARG A 9 -4.43 -21.99 7.21
N ARG A 10 -4.09 -21.00 6.39
CA ARG A 10 -5.05 -20.09 5.74
C ARG A 10 -5.35 -20.42 4.29
N THR A 11 -4.84 -21.55 3.77
CA THR A 11 -5.15 -21.98 2.41
C THR A 11 -6.64 -22.14 2.18
N GLU A 12 -7.35 -22.79 3.11
CA GLU A 12 -8.81 -22.99 3.02
C GLU A 12 -9.57 -21.66 3.10
N SER A 13 -9.12 -20.75 4.00
CA SER A 13 -9.73 -19.40 4.10
C SER A 13 -9.57 -18.62 2.79
N LEU A 14 -8.44 -18.74 2.11
CA LEU A 14 -8.23 -18.12 0.81
C LEU A 14 -9.16 -18.75 -0.26
N GLN A 15 -9.32 -20.06 -0.23
CA GLN A 15 -10.20 -20.78 -1.18
C GLN A 15 -11.66 -20.37 -1.09
N ALA A 16 -12.12 -19.99 0.11
CA ALA A 16 -13.51 -19.57 0.37
C ALA A 16 -13.83 -18.15 -0.16
N LEU A 17 -12.83 -17.37 -0.56
CA LEU A 17 -13.05 -16.00 -1.03
C LEU A 17 -13.54 -15.96 -2.49
N PRO A 18 -14.43 -15.03 -2.86
CA PRO A 18 -14.91 -14.86 -4.24
C PRO A 18 -13.82 -14.25 -5.13
N ARG A 19 -13.29 -15.03 -6.07
CA ARG A 19 -12.13 -14.67 -6.90
C ARG A 19 -12.40 -13.54 -7.89
N ASP A 20 -13.63 -13.43 -8.34
CA ASP A 20 -14.13 -12.42 -9.27
C ASP A 20 -14.29 -11.03 -8.66
N ARG A 21 -14.31 -10.98 -7.31
CA ARG A 21 -14.56 -9.74 -6.55
C ARG A 21 -13.37 -9.27 -5.72
N ILE A 22 -12.28 -10.05 -5.68
CA ILE A 22 -11.14 -9.79 -4.81
C ILE A 22 -9.83 -9.77 -5.59
N VAL A 23 -9.07 -8.71 -5.39
CA VAL A 23 -7.66 -8.63 -5.75
C VAL A 23 -6.83 -8.83 -4.48
N VAL A 24 -5.93 -9.79 -4.49
CA VAL A 24 -5.05 -10.07 -3.34
C VAL A 24 -3.79 -9.23 -3.46
N GLN A 25 -3.72 -8.12 -2.70
CA GLN A 25 -2.50 -7.33 -2.64
C GLN A 25 -1.54 -7.92 -1.61
N ILE A 26 -0.33 -8.27 -2.07
CA ILE A 26 0.74 -8.84 -1.24
C ILE A 26 1.91 -7.86 -1.20
N SER A 27 2.34 -7.53 0.03
CA SER A 27 3.51 -6.69 0.26
C SER A 27 4.78 -7.52 0.19
N LEU A 28 5.71 -7.11 -0.69
CA LEU A 28 7.02 -7.71 -0.86
C LEU A 28 8.04 -6.56 -0.92
N ASP A 29 8.74 -6.28 0.17
CA ASP A 29 9.52 -5.05 0.34
C ASP A 29 10.79 -4.97 -0.51
N SER A 30 11.22 -6.07 -1.13
CA SER A 30 12.40 -6.09 -1.99
C SER A 30 12.32 -7.14 -3.10
N ALA A 31 13.08 -6.91 -4.15
CA ALA A 31 13.34 -7.90 -5.20
C ALA A 31 14.23 -9.04 -4.74
N THR A 32 14.95 -8.90 -3.63
CA THR A 32 15.91 -9.90 -3.13
C THR A 32 15.55 -10.37 -1.72
N PRO A 33 15.87 -11.65 -1.39
CA PRO A 33 15.62 -12.20 -0.07
C PRO A 33 16.37 -11.45 1.04
N GLU A 34 17.61 -11.04 0.79
CA GLU A 34 18.47 -10.42 1.81
C GLU A 34 17.83 -9.15 2.36
N LEU A 35 17.40 -8.26 1.50
CA LEU A 35 16.81 -6.99 1.89
C LEU A 35 15.39 -7.17 2.49
N HIS A 36 14.60 -8.06 1.90
CA HIS A 36 13.26 -8.37 2.43
C HIS A 36 13.34 -9.00 3.82
N ASP A 37 14.20 -10.00 4.00
CA ASP A 37 14.35 -10.72 5.25
C ASP A 37 14.97 -9.85 6.35
N MET A 38 15.81 -8.89 5.97
CA MET A 38 16.33 -7.88 6.91
C MET A 38 15.19 -7.05 7.53
N HIS A 39 14.18 -6.70 6.75
CA HIS A 39 13.04 -5.90 7.24
C HIS A 39 11.97 -6.74 7.94
N ARG A 40 11.75 -7.98 7.52
CA ARG A 40 10.61 -8.80 7.95
C ARG A 40 10.97 -10.08 8.70
N GLY A 41 12.26 -10.36 8.83
CA GLY A 41 12.78 -11.53 9.50
C GLY A 41 13.18 -12.68 8.55
N PRO A 42 14.06 -13.58 9.01
CA PRO A 42 14.65 -14.63 8.18
C PRO A 42 13.62 -15.55 7.54
N GLY A 43 13.79 -15.85 6.25
CA GLY A 43 12.95 -16.80 5.49
C GLY A 43 11.55 -16.29 5.16
N THR A 44 11.25 -15.02 5.45
CA THR A 44 9.93 -14.44 5.14
C THR A 44 9.76 -14.21 3.65
N TRP A 45 10.82 -13.90 2.92
CA TRP A 45 10.79 -13.76 1.47
C TRP A 45 10.34 -15.04 0.77
N ALA A 46 10.92 -16.17 1.12
CA ALA A 46 10.56 -17.47 0.54
C ALA A 46 9.10 -17.81 0.82
N ARG A 47 8.62 -17.60 2.05
CA ARG A 47 7.21 -17.83 2.43
C ARG A 47 6.25 -16.89 1.72
N THR A 48 6.62 -15.62 1.56
CA THR A 48 5.81 -14.65 0.79
C THR A 48 5.73 -15.06 -0.67
N ARG A 49 6.84 -15.47 -1.28
CA ARG A 49 6.88 -15.98 -2.65
C ARG A 49 5.99 -17.22 -2.83
N GLU A 50 6.04 -18.17 -1.92
CA GLU A 50 5.15 -19.33 -1.92
C GLU A 50 3.67 -18.90 -1.83
N GLY A 51 3.37 -17.94 -0.96
CA GLY A 51 2.01 -17.39 -0.82
C GLY A 51 1.51 -16.72 -2.10
N ILE A 52 2.37 -15.99 -2.82
CA ILE A 52 2.06 -15.40 -4.14
C ILE A 52 1.70 -16.50 -5.14
N GLN A 53 2.54 -17.53 -5.22
CA GLN A 53 2.33 -18.65 -6.15
C GLN A 53 1.01 -19.37 -5.83
N ARG A 54 0.71 -19.62 -4.57
CA ARG A 54 -0.55 -20.26 -4.14
C ARG A 54 -1.78 -19.43 -4.47
N ALA A 55 -1.74 -18.12 -4.21
CA ALA A 55 -2.85 -17.25 -4.56
C ALA A 55 -3.13 -17.28 -6.08
N ARG A 56 -2.07 -17.21 -6.89
CA ARG A 56 -2.19 -17.29 -8.36
C ARG A 56 -2.70 -18.65 -8.82
N ALA A 57 -2.18 -19.74 -8.25
CA ALA A 57 -2.62 -21.11 -8.58
C ALA A 57 -4.10 -21.35 -8.24
N GLN A 58 -4.65 -20.62 -7.27
CA GLN A 58 -6.06 -20.64 -6.92
C GLN A 58 -6.92 -19.72 -7.78
N GLY A 59 -6.34 -19.04 -8.77
CA GLY A 59 -7.06 -18.15 -9.70
C GLY A 59 -7.33 -16.75 -9.19
N PHE A 60 -6.65 -16.30 -8.12
CA PHE A 60 -6.75 -14.91 -7.69
C PHE A 60 -5.90 -13.99 -8.56
N ARG A 61 -6.45 -12.82 -8.86
CA ARG A 61 -5.66 -11.68 -9.31
C ARG A 61 -4.77 -11.23 -8.15
N VAL A 62 -3.46 -11.18 -8.38
CA VAL A 62 -2.46 -10.82 -7.36
C VAL A 62 -1.80 -9.50 -7.74
N ARG A 63 -1.89 -8.54 -6.85
CA ARG A 63 -1.17 -7.26 -6.92
C ARG A 63 0.04 -7.32 -6.00
N LEU A 64 1.21 -6.92 -6.49
CA LEU A 64 2.42 -6.82 -5.67
C LEU A 64 2.73 -5.38 -5.32
N ALA A 65 2.97 -5.15 -4.02
CA ALA A 65 3.26 -3.84 -3.47
C ALA A 65 4.61 -3.83 -2.76
N ALA A 66 5.44 -2.83 -3.07
CA ALA A 66 6.67 -2.53 -2.36
C ALA A 66 6.71 -1.07 -1.93
N THR A 67 7.32 -0.83 -0.78
CA THR A 67 7.75 0.48 -0.35
C THR A 67 9.28 0.50 -0.36
N VAL A 68 9.87 1.41 -1.11
CA VAL A 68 11.32 1.44 -1.40
C VAL A 68 11.95 2.75 -0.96
N SER A 69 13.21 2.70 -0.54
CA SER A 69 13.96 3.87 -0.05
C SER A 69 14.61 4.65 -1.18
N THR A 70 15.06 3.96 -2.24
CA THR A 70 15.86 4.55 -3.32
C THR A 70 15.26 4.28 -4.69
N ASP A 71 15.68 5.06 -5.69
CA ASP A 71 15.29 4.84 -7.07
C ASP A 71 15.92 3.56 -7.64
N ALA A 72 17.10 3.17 -7.15
CA ALA A 72 17.75 1.92 -7.52
C ALA A 72 16.94 0.70 -7.05
N GLU A 73 16.41 0.74 -5.83
CA GLU A 73 15.51 -0.29 -5.32
C GLU A 73 14.20 -0.34 -6.11
N ALA A 74 13.62 0.82 -6.44
CA ALA A 74 12.42 0.91 -7.26
C ALA A 74 12.63 0.25 -8.63
N GLU A 75 13.76 0.52 -9.27
CA GLU A 75 14.09 -0.05 -10.56
C GLU A 75 14.39 -1.56 -10.47
N ALA A 76 15.08 -2.00 -9.44
CA ALA A 76 15.30 -3.42 -9.18
C ALA A 76 13.97 -4.17 -8.98
N PHE A 77 13.04 -3.55 -8.24
CA PHE A 77 11.72 -4.13 -8.01
C PHE A 77 10.87 -4.17 -9.28
N ARG A 78 10.93 -3.13 -10.13
CA ARG A 78 10.23 -3.15 -11.44
C ARG A 78 10.73 -4.28 -12.33
N ARG A 79 12.07 -4.48 -12.43
CA ARG A 79 12.64 -5.62 -13.17
C ARG A 79 12.19 -6.98 -12.62
N PHE A 80 12.11 -7.09 -11.30
CA PHE A 80 11.55 -8.28 -10.64
C PHE A 80 10.08 -8.50 -11.04
N LEU A 81 9.25 -7.45 -11.05
CA LEU A 81 7.85 -7.54 -11.46
C LEU A 81 7.70 -7.95 -12.93
N ASP A 82 8.62 -7.52 -13.81
CA ASP A 82 8.67 -7.95 -15.21
C ASP A 82 9.00 -9.45 -15.32
N GLN A 83 9.99 -9.93 -14.58
CA GLN A 83 10.36 -11.36 -14.52
C GLN A 83 9.21 -12.23 -14.00
N GLU A 84 8.49 -11.75 -13.00
CA GLU A 84 7.31 -12.42 -12.44
C GLU A 84 6.05 -12.27 -13.31
N LYS A 85 6.14 -11.55 -14.43
CA LYS A 85 5.02 -11.28 -15.35
C LYS A 85 3.79 -10.69 -14.65
N ILE A 86 4.03 -9.75 -13.74
CA ILE A 86 2.95 -9.01 -13.09
C ILE A 86 2.46 -7.92 -14.06
N ALA A 87 1.15 -7.87 -14.31
CA ALA A 87 0.54 -6.86 -15.16
C ALA A 87 0.76 -5.44 -14.59
N ALA A 88 0.85 -4.44 -15.46
CA ALA A 88 1.17 -3.06 -15.04
C ALA A 88 0.19 -2.51 -13.99
N GLU A 89 -1.10 -2.82 -14.14
CA GLU A 89 -2.16 -2.43 -13.22
C GLU A 89 -2.13 -3.15 -11.86
N ASP A 90 -1.29 -4.18 -11.75
CA ASP A 90 -1.10 -4.95 -10.50
C ASP A 90 0.25 -4.68 -9.84
N ARG A 91 0.89 -3.56 -10.19
CA ARG A 91 2.18 -3.13 -9.64
C ARG A 91 2.01 -1.90 -8.77
N VAL A 92 2.45 -1.98 -7.53
CA VAL A 92 2.47 -0.86 -6.61
C VAL A 92 3.89 -0.68 -6.08
N VAL A 93 4.60 0.32 -6.59
CA VAL A 93 5.95 0.66 -6.13
C VAL A 93 5.92 2.07 -5.59
N ARG A 94 6.13 2.23 -4.29
CA ARG A 94 6.06 3.51 -3.59
C ARG A 94 7.39 3.86 -2.97
N ARG A 95 7.68 5.16 -2.90
CA ARG A 95 8.77 5.67 -2.07
C ARG A 95 8.31 5.75 -0.61
N ILE A 96 9.24 5.56 0.31
CA ILE A 96 8.99 5.85 1.73
C ILE A 96 8.69 7.35 1.85
N ALA A 97 7.59 7.69 2.51
CA ALA A 97 7.30 9.05 2.93
C ALA A 97 7.99 9.33 4.27
N LEU A 98 8.61 10.50 4.41
CA LEU A 98 9.20 10.95 5.68
C LEU A 98 8.07 11.40 6.61
N ARG A 99 7.33 10.42 7.16
CA ARG A 99 6.20 10.62 8.07
C ARG A 99 6.13 9.51 9.11
N GLY A 100 5.47 9.79 10.22
CA GLY A 100 5.37 8.87 11.35
C GLY A 100 6.75 8.51 11.90
N SER A 101 7.06 7.23 12.01
CA SER A 101 8.34 6.72 12.51
C SER A 101 9.45 6.60 11.45
N ALA A 102 9.19 6.98 10.20
CA ALA A 102 10.20 6.90 9.14
C ALA A 102 11.26 7.99 9.34
N SER A 103 12.54 7.59 9.48
CA SER A 103 13.70 8.48 9.60
C SER A 103 14.30 8.87 8.26
N ASP A 104 13.88 8.24 7.19
CA ASP A 104 14.40 8.37 5.80
C ASP A 104 13.25 8.30 4.83
N GLY A 105 13.34 8.98 3.72
CA GLY A 105 12.31 9.02 2.71
C GLY A 105 12.14 10.34 2.02
N ILE A 106 11.03 10.49 1.31
CA ILE A 106 10.67 11.72 0.62
C ILE A 106 9.78 12.56 1.55
N ALA A 107 10.14 13.83 1.75
CA ALA A 107 9.25 14.77 2.42
C ALA A 107 7.99 14.97 1.58
N VAL A 108 6.83 14.74 2.18
CA VAL A 108 5.54 14.91 1.55
C VAL A 108 4.64 15.80 2.41
N SER A 109 3.99 16.73 1.75
CA SER A 109 2.94 17.57 2.33
C SER A 109 1.57 17.01 2.00
N ARG A 110 0.54 17.57 2.62
CA ARG A 110 -0.85 17.21 2.30
C ARG A 110 -1.18 17.43 0.82
N THR A 111 -0.66 18.51 0.23
CA THR A 111 -0.90 18.86 -1.18
C THR A 111 -0.21 17.92 -2.17
N ASP A 112 0.74 17.10 -1.72
CA ASP A 112 1.40 16.09 -2.55
C ASP A 112 0.65 14.76 -2.58
N LEU A 113 -0.39 14.60 -1.74
CA LEU A 113 -1.14 13.38 -1.55
C LEU A 113 -2.57 13.53 -2.08
N LEU A 114 -3.00 12.61 -2.94
CA LEU A 114 -4.43 12.49 -3.25
C LEU A 114 -5.18 11.99 -2.01
N PRO A 115 -6.41 12.48 -1.78
CA PRO A 115 -7.17 12.05 -0.63
C PRO A 115 -7.53 10.56 -0.72
N GLU A 116 -7.11 9.83 0.28
CA GLU A 116 -7.53 8.46 0.55
C GLU A 116 -8.12 8.43 1.95
N VAL A 117 -9.45 8.55 2.04
CA VAL A 117 -10.16 8.71 3.30
C VAL A 117 -9.73 7.64 4.30
N THR A 118 -9.05 8.06 5.36
CA THR A 118 -8.52 7.17 6.39
C THR A 118 -9.17 7.50 7.71
N ILE A 119 -9.78 6.51 8.35
CA ILE A 119 -10.48 6.66 9.63
C ILE A 119 -9.73 5.88 10.68
N THR A 120 -9.32 6.58 11.74
CA THR A 120 -8.71 6.00 12.94
C THR A 120 -9.61 6.27 14.16
N ALA A 121 -9.18 5.84 15.33
CA ALA A 121 -9.90 6.16 16.58
C ALA A 121 -9.89 7.69 16.90
N ASP A 122 -8.93 8.44 16.36
CA ASP A 122 -8.71 9.85 16.67
C ASP A 122 -9.35 10.82 15.67
N GLY A 123 -9.85 10.30 14.55
CA GLY A 123 -10.52 11.13 13.55
C GLY A 123 -10.41 10.61 12.12
N VAL A 124 -10.74 11.49 11.20
CA VAL A 124 -10.71 11.27 9.75
C VAL A 124 -9.52 12.02 9.18
N TYR A 125 -8.65 11.29 8.52
CA TYR A 125 -7.43 11.80 7.95
C TYR A 125 -7.48 11.80 6.42
N TRP A 126 -6.68 12.68 5.83
CA TRP A 126 -6.56 12.87 4.39
C TRP A 126 -6.00 11.64 3.66
N HIS A 127 -5.04 10.94 4.29
CA HIS A 127 -4.31 9.85 3.65
C HIS A 127 -3.72 8.90 4.70
N PRO A 128 -3.63 7.58 4.44
CA PRO A 128 -3.05 6.63 5.39
C PRO A 128 -1.56 6.87 5.70
N VAL A 129 -0.83 7.51 4.77
CA VAL A 129 0.54 7.96 5.02
C VAL A 129 0.49 9.14 5.98
N GLY A 130 0.82 8.90 7.24
CA GLY A 130 0.75 9.89 8.32
C GLY A 130 -0.65 10.09 8.88
N ALA A 131 -1.44 9.02 9.01
CA ALA A 131 -2.78 9.07 9.60
C ALA A 131 -2.82 9.44 11.10
N GLU A 132 -1.68 9.81 11.69
CA GLU A 132 -1.56 10.37 13.04
C GLU A 132 -1.03 11.81 13.00
N ASP A 133 -0.63 12.31 11.84
CA ASP A 133 -0.05 13.64 11.68
C ASP A 133 -1.16 14.71 11.65
N ALA A 134 -0.99 15.75 12.45
CA ALA A 134 -2.00 16.79 12.63
C ALA A 134 -2.33 17.55 11.32
N ASP A 135 -1.38 17.70 10.42
CA ASP A 135 -1.56 18.36 9.12
C ASP A 135 -2.42 17.55 8.13
N LEU A 136 -2.54 16.25 8.36
CA LEU A 136 -3.42 15.37 7.59
C LEU A 136 -4.79 15.15 8.24
N LEU A 137 -5.01 15.63 9.46
CA LEU A 137 -6.31 15.54 10.11
C LEU A 137 -7.32 16.45 9.38
N VAL A 138 -8.45 15.87 8.95
CA VAL A 138 -9.55 16.60 8.29
C VAL A 138 -10.64 16.96 9.29
N THR A 139 -11.04 16.02 10.14
CA THR A 139 -12.01 16.23 11.21
C THR A 139 -11.85 15.16 12.30
N ARG A 140 -12.24 15.52 13.53
CA ARG A 140 -12.33 14.55 14.63
C ARG A 140 -13.69 13.85 14.68
N ASP A 141 -14.68 14.40 14.00
CA ASP A 141 -16.02 13.83 13.95
C ASP A 141 -16.06 12.71 12.92
N ILE A 142 -16.10 11.46 13.40
CA ILE A 142 -16.07 10.27 12.55
C ILE A 142 -17.48 9.95 12.02
N PHE A 143 -18.51 10.19 12.81
CA PHE A 143 -19.89 9.84 12.47
C PHE A 143 -20.80 11.07 12.31
N PRO A 144 -21.78 11.00 11.41
CA PRO A 144 -22.03 9.91 10.47
C PRO A 144 -20.96 9.86 9.38
N LEU A 145 -20.67 8.67 8.82
CA LEU A 145 -19.62 8.49 7.80
C LEU A 145 -19.84 9.36 6.56
N SER A 146 -21.10 9.66 6.20
CA SER A 146 -21.41 10.57 5.09
C SER A 146 -20.79 11.97 5.27
N GLU A 147 -20.79 12.48 6.51
CA GLU A 147 -20.18 13.78 6.82
C GLU A 147 -18.64 13.71 6.79
N SER A 148 -18.06 12.60 7.23
CA SER A 148 -16.62 12.37 7.12
C SER A 148 -16.15 12.40 5.66
N PHE A 149 -16.83 11.70 4.78
CA PHE A 149 -16.53 11.73 3.34
C PHE A 149 -16.77 13.14 2.74
N ALA A 150 -17.85 13.79 3.13
CA ALA A 150 -18.14 15.15 2.69
C ALA A 150 -17.08 16.16 3.18
N ALA A 151 -16.55 15.99 4.40
CA ALA A 151 -15.47 16.83 4.92
C ALA A 151 -14.18 16.69 4.12
N VAL A 152 -13.77 15.45 3.79
CA VAL A 152 -12.61 15.20 2.94
C VAL A 152 -12.81 15.80 1.55
N ARG A 153 -13.99 15.63 0.96
CA ARG A 153 -14.31 16.21 -0.35
C ARG A 153 -14.25 17.73 -0.34
N ARG A 154 -14.87 18.38 0.65
CA ARG A 154 -14.78 19.85 0.81
C ARG A 154 -13.34 20.33 0.99
N ALA A 155 -12.51 19.57 1.68
CA ALA A 155 -11.11 19.90 1.84
C ALA A 155 -10.35 19.78 0.50
N PHE A 156 -10.61 18.73 -0.27
CA PHE A 156 -10.05 18.53 -1.60
C PHE A 156 -10.44 19.66 -2.56
N ASP A 157 -11.73 20.02 -2.60
CA ASP A 157 -12.25 21.09 -3.48
C ASP A 157 -11.63 22.47 -3.14
N ARG A 158 -11.26 22.70 -1.86
CA ARG A 158 -10.60 23.96 -1.45
C ARG A 158 -9.12 24.02 -1.82
N GLU A 159 -8.43 22.90 -1.80
CA GLU A 159 -6.99 22.84 -2.07
C GLU A 159 -6.67 22.87 -3.57
N GLY A 160 -7.67 22.63 -4.42
CA GLY A 160 -7.58 22.70 -5.88
C GLY A 160 -6.72 21.61 -6.50
N GLU A 161 -6.67 21.61 -7.83
CA GLU A 161 -5.97 20.57 -8.64
C GLU A 161 -4.43 20.56 -8.50
N HIS A 162 -3.83 21.43 -7.67
CA HIS A 162 -2.38 21.53 -7.52
C HIS A 162 -1.76 20.31 -6.80
N ALA A 163 -2.60 19.47 -6.20
CA ALA A 163 -2.22 18.30 -5.41
C ALA A 163 -1.68 17.10 -6.22
N HIS A 164 -1.36 17.25 -7.52
CA HIS A 164 -1.21 16.06 -8.36
C HIS A 164 0.22 15.65 -8.71
N ARG A 165 1.24 16.43 -8.33
CA ARG A 165 2.61 16.18 -8.83
C ARG A 165 3.25 14.90 -8.27
N LEU A 166 3.02 14.59 -7.00
CA LEU A 166 3.56 13.40 -6.32
C LEU A 166 2.49 12.31 -6.08
N ALA A 167 1.23 12.59 -6.37
CA ALA A 167 0.11 11.68 -6.11
C ALA A 167 0.29 10.28 -6.72
N ARG A 168 0.90 10.18 -7.90
CA ARG A 168 1.16 8.89 -8.56
C ARG A 168 2.20 8.03 -7.84
N ILE A 169 3.02 8.64 -6.97
CA ILE A 169 4.10 7.95 -6.24
C ILE A 169 3.54 7.28 -4.99
N PHE A 170 2.48 7.83 -4.41
CA PHE A 170 1.89 7.38 -3.14
C PHE A 170 0.50 6.76 -3.27
N ASN A 171 -0.06 6.66 -4.48
CA ASN A 171 -1.40 6.13 -4.69
C ASN A 171 -1.49 4.66 -4.28
N CYS A 172 -2.47 4.34 -3.43
CA CYS A 172 -2.73 2.99 -2.94
C CYS A 172 -3.77 2.22 -3.78
N ALA A 173 -4.45 2.88 -4.67
CA ALA A 173 -5.53 2.29 -5.48
C ALA A 173 -5.06 1.79 -6.85
#